data_2fb592419b615117ed7788cf68444fa8
#
_entry.id   2fb592419b615117ed7788cf68444fa8
#
_cell.length_a   1.000
_cell.length_b   1.000
_cell.length_c   1.000
_cell.angle_alpha   90.00
_cell.angle_beta   90.00
_cell.angle_gamma   90.00
#
_symmetry.space_group_name_H-M   'P 1'
#
loop_
_entity.id
_entity.type
_entity.pdbx_description
1 polymer ?
#
loop_
_entity_poly.entity_id
_entity_poly.type
_entity_poly.pdbx_seq_one_letter_code
_entity_poly.pdbx_strand_id
1 'polypeptide(L)'
;MRGLARDLRLTEQALNESITLQQHVDANRILQLYERLVRIFTAKGWSFERKLYASTSREGNKAMNLNSFIGLMGHSLKRVETSDGVILRDVRKDESPDFVMRDSEYVLTLDADSMLLRDYCLRLVYQMEQPGNERVAVIQTPYSSYRGAPTRIERIAAATTDIQHMLHQGMTYYDATFWVGANAVIRKAALDDICVVSTEGTRTVKTYIQDRTVIEDTESSIDLGYFGWHLVNYPERLSYSATPPDFGSLVVQRRRWANGGLLIIGKFFRIVHARHQQGNDVKLGEWALRVNYMASIAWSSFGLMFLLAYPFDQRLLSPWVVLASLPYFATMSSDLKRNGYKRSDIFRIYGFNIVLLTVNLSGTLKSIQQGMTNTKIPFARTPKVNNRTASPALYVTMPWVVIIYSCMVFYADTFSHNWGNAVFAGFNAIVTFWALTAYIGIWHSVQDMVVGLIRWFFVPIKEPQQEAVRKKASWRDALYFGDRQMIYESRPL
;
A
#
# COMPACT_ATOMS: atom_id res chain seq x y z
N MET A 1 14.54 -0.38 17.29
CA MET A 1 15.39 -1.36 18.03
C MET A 1 16.71 -0.76 18.50
N ARG A 2 17.62 -0.24 17.63
CA ARG A 2 18.92 0.32 18.08
C ARG A 2 18.78 1.48 19.07
N GLY A 3 17.81 2.39 18.93
CA GLY A 3 17.54 3.47 19.88
C GLY A 3 17.14 2.95 21.26
N LEU A 4 16.20 2.00 21.31
CA LEU A 4 15.77 1.36 22.54
C LEU A 4 16.93 0.64 23.25
N ALA A 5 17.76 -0.11 22.50
CA ALA A 5 18.92 -0.77 23.06
C ALA A 5 19.93 0.22 23.62
N ARG A 6 20.10 1.39 22.98
CA ARG A 6 20.94 2.47 23.50
C ARG A 6 20.38 3.05 24.79
N ASP A 7 19.08 3.32 24.84
CA ASP A 7 18.41 3.87 26.04
C ASP A 7 18.52 2.91 27.23
N LEU A 8 18.35 1.61 26.99
CA LEU A 8 18.51 0.58 28.03
C LEU A 8 19.95 0.48 28.52
N ARG A 9 20.97 0.55 27.63
CA ARG A 9 22.38 0.57 28.01
C ARG A 9 22.75 1.81 28.81
N LEU A 10 22.22 2.99 28.44
CA LEU A 10 22.44 4.21 29.22
C LEU A 10 21.82 4.11 30.61
N THR A 11 20.65 3.50 30.75
CA THR A 11 20.02 3.24 32.04
C THR A 11 20.85 2.26 32.88
N GLU A 12 21.38 1.20 32.29
CA GLU A 12 22.28 0.25 32.92
C GLU A 12 23.58 0.94 33.42
N GLN A 13 24.23 1.73 32.57
CA GLN A 13 25.42 2.49 32.92
C GLN A 13 25.19 3.44 34.11
N ALA A 14 24.06 4.21 34.07
CA ALA A 14 23.71 5.12 35.14
C ALA A 14 23.45 4.41 36.47
N LEU A 15 22.82 3.23 36.45
CA LEU A 15 22.66 2.40 37.66
C LEU A 15 24.00 1.88 38.20
N ASN A 16 24.88 1.41 37.33
CA ASN A 16 26.20 0.93 37.71
C ASN A 16 27.08 2.06 38.28
N GLU A 17 27.03 3.25 37.71
CA GLU A 17 27.72 4.44 38.24
C GLU A 17 27.19 4.82 39.63
N SER A 18 25.88 4.78 39.85
CA SER A 18 25.28 5.09 41.14
C SER A 18 25.74 4.11 42.24
N ILE A 19 25.86 2.83 41.88
CA ILE A 19 26.41 1.80 42.80
C ILE A 19 27.87 2.10 43.11
N THR A 20 28.67 2.41 42.09
CA THR A 20 30.11 2.71 42.26
C THR A 20 30.34 3.94 43.13
N LEU A 21 29.51 4.95 42.99
CA LEU A 21 29.54 6.19 43.75
C LEU A 21 28.88 6.08 45.13
N GLN A 22 28.36 4.90 45.50
CA GLN A 22 27.58 4.64 46.72
C GLN A 22 26.40 5.61 46.92
N GLN A 23 25.85 6.11 45.82
CA GLN A 23 24.65 6.97 45.83
C GLN A 23 23.42 6.12 45.99
N HIS A 24 22.55 6.48 46.92
CA HIS A 24 21.29 5.77 47.13
C HIS A 24 20.26 6.17 46.05
N VAL A 25 19.86 5.21 45.25
CA VAL A 25 18.74 5.40 44.30
C VAL A 25 17.45 5.08 45.02
N ASP A 26 16.46 5.97 44.94
CA ASP A 26 15.15 5.76 45.55
C ASP A 26 14.48 4.45 45.02
N ALA A 27 13.97 3.65 45.96
CA ALA A 27 13.34 2.38 45.66
C ALA A 27 12.12 2.56 44.69
N ASN A 28 11.38 3.66 44.82
CA ASN A 28 10.30 3.99 43.89
C ASN A 28 10.82 4.22 42.46
N ARG A 29 12.02 4.82 42.33
CA ARG A 29 12.61 5.02 41.00
C ARG A 29 13.03 3.71 40.37
N ILE A 30 13.58 2.78 41.14
CA ILE A 30 13.92 1.44 40.68
C ILE A 30 12.65 0.71 40.22
N LEU A 31 11.60 0.76 41.02
CA LEU A 31 10.31 0.16 40.67
C LEU A 31 9.76 0.73 39.35
N GLN A 32 9.79 2.04 39.17
CA GLN A 32 9.37 2.70 37.92
C GLN A 32 10.20 2.24 36.72
N LEU A 33 11.51 2.02 36.88
CA LEU A 33 12.37 1.51 35.81
C LEU A 33 12.01 0.06 35.44
N TYR A 34 11.72 -0.79 36.43
CA TYR A 34 11.22 -2.14 36.19
C TYR A 34 9.86 -2.15 35.49
N GLU A 35 8.92 -1.33 35.95
CA GLU A 35 7.61 -1.19 35.29
C GLU A 35 7.76 -0.70 33.83
N ARG A 36 8.68 0.27 33.60
CA ARG A 36 8.99 0.73 32.24
C ARG A 36 9.57 -0.41 31.39
N LEU A 37 10.49 -1.22 31.94
CA LEU A 37 11.05 -2.37 31.25
C LEU A 37 9.97 -3.39 30.88
N VAL A 38 9.10 -3.73 31.82
CA VAL A 38 7.97 -4.63 31.60
C VAL A 38 7.05 -4.09 30.49
N ARG A 39 6.67 -2.81 30.55
CA ARG A 39 5.80 -2.18 29.53
C ARG A 39 6.42 -2.17 28.13
N ILE A 40 7.75 -2.07 28.03
CA ILE A 40 8.44 -2.09 26.72
C ILE A 40 8.33 -3.47 26.05
N PHE A 41 8.33 -4.56 26.83
CA PHE A 41 8.34 -5.93 26.33
C PHE A 41 7.00 -6.66 26.50
N THR A 42 6.00 -6.02 27.10
CA THR A 42 4.68 -6.59 27.29
C THR A 42 3.67 -5.90 26.37
N ALA A 43 2.99 -6.68 25.55
CA ALA A 43 1.85 -6.22 24.77
C ALA A 43 0.62 -7.05 25.09
N LYS A 44 -0.53 -6.38 25.21
CA LYS A 44 -1.83 -7.08 25.25
C LYS A 44 -2.32 -7.20 23.82
N GLY A 45 -2.47 -8.43 23.35
CA GLY A 45 -2.95 -8.73 22.00
C GLY A 45 -4.26 -9.49 22.05
N TRP A 46 -5.12 -9.19 21.08
CA TRP A 46 -6.34 -9.95 20.83
C TRP A 46 -6.33 -10.39 19.38
N SER A 47 -6.85 -11.61 19.15
CA SER A 47 -7.09 -12.13 17.81
C SER A 47 -8.58 -12.09 17.53
N PHE A 48 -8.98 -11.49 16.42
CA PHE A 48 -10.36 -11.45 15.97
C PHE A 48 -10.46 -12.01 14.55
N GLU A 49 -11.02 -13.21 14.45
CA GLU A 49 -11.31 -13.85 13.16
C GLU A 49 -12.79 -13.71 12.82
N ARG A 50 -13.15 -12.67 12.08
CA ARG A 50 -14.54 -12.38 11.72
C ARG A 50 -15.26 -13.54 11.02
N LYS A 51 -14.56 -14.34 10.22
CA LYS A 51 -15.15 -15.45 9.46
C LYS A 51 -15.61 -16.62 10.31
N LEU A 52 -15.25 -16.65 11.58
CA LEU A 52 -15.79 -17.61 12.56
C LEU A 52 -17.25 -17.29 12.94
N TYR A 53 -17.68 -16.05 12.71
CA TYR A 53 -18.99 -15.59 13.15
C TYR A 53 -19.93 -15.41 11.97
N ALA A 54 -21.11 -16.05 12.08
CA ALA A 54 -22.16 -15.95 11.09
C ALA A 54 -22.78 -14.53 11.01
N SER A 55 -22.64 -13.72 12.05
CA SER A 55 -23.13 -12.33 12.12
C SER A 55 -22.23 -11.31 11.42
N THR A 56 -21.04 -11.69 10.94
CA THR A 56 -20.12 -10.78 10.29
C THR A 56 -19.99 -11.08 8.80
N SER A 57 -19.57 -10.09 8.00
CA SER A 57 -19.36 -10.26 6.55
C SER A 57 -18.32 -11.35 6.26
N ARG A 58 -18.54 -12.13 5.20
CA ARG A 58 -17.62 -13.17 4.71
C ARG A 58 -16.76 -12.72 3.53
N GLU A 59 -16.93 -11.49 3.07
CA GLU A 59 -16.14 -10.93 1.96
C GLU A 59 -14.63 -10.99 2.24
N GLY A 60 -13.85 -11.47 1.25
CA GLY A 60 -12.42 -11.79 1.40
C GLY A 60 -11.50 -10.59 1.16
N ASN A 61 -11.77 -9.41 1.74
CA ASN A 61 -10.97 -8.21 1.56
C ASN A 61 -10.54 -7.55 2.87
N LYS A 62 -9.56 -6.61 2.78
CA LYS A 62 -9.01 -5.89 3.93
C LYS A 62 -10.04 -4.92 4.53
N ALA A 63 -10.78 -4.20 3.70
CA ALA A 63 -11.77 -3.22 4.15
C ALA A 63 -12.81 -3.88 5.07
N MET A 64 -13.33 -5.05 4.69
CA MET A 64 -14.29 -5.77 5.52
C MET A 64 -13.70 -6.34 6.81
N ASN A 65 -12.39 -6.61 6.88
CA ASN A 65 -11.75 -6.93 8.16
C ASN A 65 -11.78 -5.74 9.10
N LEU A 66 -11.44 -4.54 8.60
CA LEU A 66 -11.45 -3.30 9.37
C LEU A 66 -12.89 -2.93 9.75
N ASN A 67 -13.83 -2.95 8.81
CA ASN A 67 -15.25 -2.63 9.04
C ASN A 67 -15.88 -3.50 10.11
N SER A 68 -15.62 -4.81 10.07
CA SER A 68 -16.17 -5.74 11.07
C SER A 68 -15.62 -5.45 12.47
N PHE A 69 -14.34 -5.10 12.61
CA PHE A 69 -13.78 -4.75 13.90
C PHE A 69 -14.25 -3.39 14.39
N ILE A 70 -14.24 -2.36 13.53
CA ILE A 70 -14.69 -1.00 13.86
C ILE A 70 -16.17 -1.03 14.29
N GLY A 71 -17.01 -1.78 13.57
CA GLY A 71 -18.42 -1.90 13.88
C GLY A 71 -18.75 -2.62 15.20
N LEU A 72 -17.79 -3.29 15.83
CA LEU A 72 -17.93 -3.92 17.13
C LEU A 72 -17.34 -3.08 18.27
N MET A 73 -16.63 -1.98 17.98
CA MET A 73 -16.05 -1.11 19.00
C MET A 73 -17.17 -0.48 19.85
N GLY A 74 -16.94 -0.46 21.17
CA GLY A 74 -17.92 0.03 22.16
C GLY A 74 -18.96 -1.00 22.58
N HIS A 75 -19.00 -2.18 21.96
CA HIS A 75 -19.98 -3.22 22.27
C HIS A 75 -19.43 -4.27 23.27
N SER A 76 -20.32 -4.75 24.12
CA SER A 76 -20.12 -5.94 24.95
C SER A 76 -20.88 -7.11 24.30
N LEU A 77 -20.16 -8.16 23.91
CA LEU A 77 -20.67 -9.18 23.00
C LEU A 77 -20.71 -10.55 23.65
N LYS A 78 -21.76 -11.30 23.31
CA LYS A 78 -21.97 -12.71 23.67
C LYS A 78 -21.91 -13.57 22.42
N ARG A 79 -21.23 -14.73 22.51
CA ARG A 79 -21.29 -15.77 21.50
C ARG A 79 -22.58 -16.57 21.69
N VAL A 80 -23.29 -16.78 20.60
CA VAL A 80 -24.52 -17.60 20.60
C VAL A 80 -24.43 -18.56 19.42
N GLU A 81 -24.63 -19.85 19.71
CA GLU A 81 -24.74 -20.86 18.67
C GLU A 81 -26.17 -20.83 18.09
N THR A 82 -26.24 -20.82 16.78
CA THR A 82 -27.48 -20.83 16.00
C THR A 82 -27.41 -21.90 14.91
N SER A 83 -28.53 -22.18 14.24
CA SER A 83 -28.59 -23.10 13.09
C SER A 83 -27.62 -22.65 11.95
N ASP A 84 -27.35 -21.35 11.82
CA ASP A 84 -26.49 -20.77 10.79
C ASP A 84 -25.03 -20.68 11.21
N GLY A 85 -24.71 -21.09 12.44
CA GLY A 85 -23.37 -21.01 13.05
C GLY A 85 -23.31 -20.07 14.24
N VAL A 86 -22.09 -19.80 14.71
CA VAL A 86 -21.88 -18.91 15.87
C VAL A 86 -22.11 -17.45 15.46
N ILE A 87 -22.95 -16.74 16.21
CA ILE A 87 -23.16 -15.31 16.05
C ILE A 87 -22.60 -14.53 17.25
N LEU A 88 -22.24 -13.27 17.01
CA LEU A 88 -21.97 -12.28 18.05
C LEU A 88 -23.21 -11.39 18.17
N ARG A 89 -23.73 -11.24 19.38
CA ARG A 89 -24.81 -10.30 19.71
C ARG A 89 -24.44 -9.48 20.93
N ASP A 90 -25.08 -8.35 21.09
CA ASP A 90 -24.96 -7.55 22.29
C ASP A 90 -25.47 -8.31 23.51
N VAL A 91 -24.78 -8.10 24.63
CA VAL A 91 -25.10 -8.72 25.92
C VAL A 91 -26.42 -8.16 26.46
N ARG A 92 -27.29 -9.00 26.99
CA ARG A 92 -28.48 -8.60 27.75
C ARG A 92 -28.11 -8.20 29.18
N LYS A 93 -29.00 -7.45 29.86
CA LYS A 93 -28.72 -6.89 31.19
C LYS A 93 -28.21 -7.89 32.24
N ASP A 94 -28.57 -9.14 32.12
CA ASP A 94 -28.27 -10.20 33.11
C ASP A 94 -27.20 -11.18 32.64
N GLU A 95 -26.51 -10.90 31.54
CA GLU A 95 -25.50 -11.77 30.95
C GLU A 95 -24.07 -11.22 31.10
N SER A 96 -23.11 -12.11 31.35
CA SER A 96 -21.70 -11.76 31.29
C SER A 96 -21.20 -11.76 29.83
N PRO A 97 -20.39 -10.77 29.40
CA PRO A 97 -19.84 -10.73 28.06
C PRO A 97 -18.72 -11.76 27.84
N ASP A 98 -18.67 -12.34 26.63
CA ASP A 98 -17.51 -13.12 26.19
C ASP A 98 -16.43 -12.21 25.61
N PHE A 99 -16.82 -11.04 25.06
CA PHE A 99 -15.93 -10.01 24.56
C PHE A 99 -16.41 -8.63 25.00
N VAL A 100 -15.48 -7.81 25.46
CA VAL A 100 -15.68 -6.38 25.66
C VAL A 100 -14.80 -5.65 24.67
N MET A 101 -15.41 -5.12 23.62
CA MET A 101 -14.72 -4.35 22.59
C MET A 101 -14.66 -2.89 23.03
N ARG A 102 -13.46 -2.46 23.45
CA ARG A 102 -13.27 -1.06 23.89
C ARG A 102 -13.57 -0.10 22.74
N ASP A 103 -14.24 0.99 23.07
CA ASP A 103 -14.34 2.12 22.16
C ASP A 103 -13.07 2.97 22.22
N SER A 104 -12.81 3.71 21.15
CA SER A 104 -11.68 4.62 21.10
C SER A 104 -11.99 5.78 20.16
N GLU A 105 -11.43 6.94 20.48
CA GLU A 105 -11.56 8.15 19.69
C GLU A 105 -10.72 8.09 18.39
N TYR A 106 -9.63 7.33 18.43
CA TYR A 106 -8.71 7.12 17.31
C TYR A 106 -8.52 5.66 17.00
N VAL A 107 -8.47 5.36 15.71
CA VAL A 107 -8.17 4.03 15.17
C VAL A 107 -6.85 4.08 14.41
N LEU A 108 -5.91 3.23 14.79
CA LEU A 108 -4.70 3.01 14.01
C LEU A 108 -4.88 1.80 13.10
N THR A 109 -4.84 2.02 11.80
CA THR A 109 -4.82 0.93 10.81
C THR A 109 -3.39 0.59 10.42
N LEU A 110 -3.06 -0.72 10.38
CA LEU A 110 -1.74 -1.21 10.01
C LEU A 110 -1.83 -2.38 9.05
N ASP A 111 -0.89 -2.47 8.12
CA ASP A 111 -0.63 -3.73 7.43
C ASP A 111 0.23 -4.64 8.31
N ALA A 112 0.06 -5.95 8.20
CA ALA A 112 0.73 -6.94 9.03
C ALA A 112 2.28 -6.91 8.92
N ASP A 113 2.81 -6.31 7.86
CA ASP A 113 4.24 -6.15 7.58
C ASP A 113 4.74 -4.73 7.83
N SER A 114 3.96 -3.89 8.50
CA SER A 114 4.34 -2.53 8.83
C SER A 114 5.06 -2.45 10.17
N MET A 115 6.08 -1.60 10.23
CA MET A 115 6.77 -1.25 11.46
C MET A 115 6.64 0.25 11.71
N LEU A 116 6.23 0.59 12.92
CA LEU A 116 6.11 1.97 13.39
C LEU A 116 7.32 2.37 14.23
N LEU A 117 7.71 3.62 14.13
CA LEU A 117 8.60 4.22 15.11
C LEU A 117 7.83 4.45 16.42
N ARG A 118 8.59 4.57 17.51
CA ARG A 118 8.07 4.61 18.87
C ARG A 118 7.01 5.67 19.12
N ASP A 119 7.19 6.83 18.52
CA ASP A 119 6.33 8.03 18.77
C ASP A 119 5.25 8.20 17.69
N TYR A 120 5.03 7.21 16.83
CA TYR A 120 4.10 7.32 15.71
C TYR A 120 2.71 7.82 16.14
N CYS A 121 2.04 7.06 17.01
CA CYS A 121 0.69 7.43 17.47
C CYS A 121 0.71 8.73 18.26
N LEU A 122 1.68 8.91 19.15
CA LEU A 122 1.77 10.10 19.99
C LEU A 122 1.85 11.38 19.17
N ARG A 123 2.72 11.41 18.15
CA ARG A 123 2.89 12.58 17.29
C ARG A 123 1.67 12.85 16.44
N LEU A 124 1.06 11.81 15.86
CA LEU A 124 -0.07 12.00 14.98
C LEU A 124 -1.33 12.40 15.74
N VAL A 125 -1.60 11.79 16.88
CA VAL A 125 -2.71 12.19 17.75
C VAL A 125 -2.48 13.60 18.29
N TYR A 126 -1.26 13.94 18.76
CA TYR A 126 -0.93 15.30 19.16
C TYR A 126 -1.23 16.33 18.06
N GLN A 127 -0.89 16.00 16.81
CA GLN A 127 -1.20 16.87 15.66
C GLN A 127 -2.72 16.99 15.44
N MET A 128 -3.49 15.91 15.61
CA MET A 128 -4.95 15.93 15.46
C MET A 128 -5.63 16.75 16.57
N GLU A 129 -5.03 16.83 17.75
CA GLU A 129 -5.56 17.56 18.91
C GLU A 129 -5.12 19.02 18.95
N GLN A 130 -4.34 19.52 17.98
CA GLN A 130 -4.02 20.94 17.91
C GLN A 130 -5.27 21.76 17.58
N PRO A 131 -5.43 22.96 18.17
CA PRO A 131 -6.52 23.87 17.82
C PRO A 131 -6.57 24.13 16.31
N GLY A 132 -7.74 24.01 15.71
CA GLY A 132 -7.97 24.14 14.27
C GLY A 132 -7.86 22.83 13.49
N ASN A 133 -7.52 21.70 14.13
CA ASN A 133 -7.43 20.38 13.52
C ASN A 133 -8.61 19.45 13.90
N GLU A 134 -9.68 20.00 14.44
CA GLU A 134 -10.87 19.22 14.89
C GLU A 134 -11.52 18.45 13.74
N ARG A 135 -11.38 18.93 12.51
CA ARG A 135 -11.90 18.30 11.28
C ARG A 135 -10.84 17.50 10.52
N VAL A 136 -9.69 17.21 11.12
CA VAL A 136 -8.72 16.28 10.53
C VAL A 136 -9.16 14.85 10.83
N ALA A 137 -9.55 14.14 9.79
CA ALA A 137 -10.01 12.75 9.87
C ALA A 137 -8.87 11.75 9.88
N VAL A 138 -7.85 11.96 9.05
CA VAL A 138 -6.76 11.00 8.81
C VAL A 138 -5.42 11.71 8.79
N ILE A 139 -4.48 11.21 9.57
CA ILE A 139 -3.07 11.55 9.42
C ILE A 139 -2.28 10.28 9.13
N GLN A 140 -1.53 10.31 8.04
CA GLN A 140 -0.58 9.26 7.68
C GLN A 140 0.82 9.83 7.53
N THR A 141 1.84 8.98 7.64
CA THR A 141 3.23 9.35 7.39
C THR A 141 3.74 8.68 6.13
N PRO A 142 4.78 9.22 5.48
CA PRO A 142 5.50 8.44 4.47
C PRO A 142 5.90 7.09 5.01
N TYR A 143 5.68 6.05 4.23
CA TYR A 143 6.20 4.71 4.46
C TYR A 143 6.99 4.26 3.24
N SER A 144 8.06 3.57 3.44
CA SER A 144 8.84 2.97 2.36
C SER A 144 9.36 1.62 2.80
N SER A 145 10.09 0.95 1.90
CA SER A 145 10.74 -0.30 2.26
C SER A 145 11.70 -0.12 3.43
N TYR A 146 11.95 -1.21 4.13
CA TYR A 146 12.95 -1.24 5.18
C TYR A 146 14.31 -0.78 4.66
N ARG A 147 15.05 -0.01 5.46
CA ARG A 147 16.41 0.38 5.12
C ARG A 147 17.28 -0.86 4.94
N GLY A 148 17.98 -0.94 3.82
CA GLY A 148 18.80 -2.09 3.48
C GLY A 148 18.05 -3.23 2.81
N ALA A 149 16.90 -2.94 2.18
CA ALA A 149 16.18 -3.89 1.33
C ALA A 149 17.14 -4.59 0.35
N PRO A 150 17.14 -5.94 0.28
CA PRO A 150 18.21 -6.70 -0.38
C PRO A 150 18.17 -6.56 -1.89
N THR A 151 16.99 -6.45 -2.50
CA THR A 151 16.85 -6.48 -3.95
C THR A 151 16.84 -5.08 -4.58
N ARG A 152 17.23 -5.01 -5.88
CA ARG A 152 17.18 -3.75 -6.64
C ARG A 152 15.74 -3.30 -6.88
N ILE A 153 14.83 -4.25 -7.05
CA ILE A 153 13.41 -3.97 -7.31
C ILE A 153 12.74 -3.34 -6.09
N GLU A 154 13.00 -3.83 -4.89
CA GLU A 154 12.50 -3.22 -3.65
C GLU A 154 12.96 -1.77 -3.51
N ARG A 155 14.25 -1.50 -3.78
CA ARG A 155 14.82 -0.15 -3.66
C ARG A 155 14.23 0.84 -4.66
N ILE A 156 14.00 0.43 -5.91
CA ILE A 156 13.42 1.31 -6.92
C ILE A 156 11.92 1.50 -6.72
N ALA A 157 11.20 0.47 -6.31
CA ALA A 157 9.80 0.57 -5.94
C ALA A 157 9.62 1.50 -4.72
N ALA A 158 10.51 1.41 -3.73
CA ALA A 158 10.55 2.34 -2.60
C ALA A 158 10.78 3.78 -3.05
N ALA A 159 11.73 4.03 -3.97
CA ALA A 159 12.00 5.37 -4.50
C ALA A 159 10.76 5.99 -5.15
N THR A 160 10.01 5.21 -5.95
CA THR A 160 8.76 5.70 -6.56
C THR A 160 7.68 6.00 -5.51
N THR A 161 7.59 5.21 -4.45
CA THR A 161 6.64 5.43 -3.35
C THR A 161 7.02 6.68 -2.53
N ASP A 162 8.32 6.90 -2.29
CA ASP A 162 8.79 8.08 -1.56
C ASP A 162 8.49 9.39 -2.32
N ILE A 163 8.68 9.40 -3.65
CA ILE A 163 8.29 10.55 -4.49
C ILE A 163 6.77 10.77 -4.43
N GLN A 164 5.98 9.69 -4.45
CA GLN A 164 4.52 9.78 -4.31
C GLN A 164 4.12 10.40 -2.97
N HIS A 165 4.79 10.05 -1.87
CA HIS A 165 4.52 10.66 -0.56
C HIS A 165 4.86 12.15 -0.53
N MET A 166 5.94 12.59 -1.16
CA MET A 166 6.23 14.02 -1.30
C MET A 166 5.11 14.77 -2.05
N LEU A 167 4.57 14.16 -3.10
CA LEU A 167 3.42 14.71 -3.80
C LEU A 167 2.21 14.86 -2.85
N HIS A 168 1.90 13.83 -2.09
CA HIS A 168 0.78 13.86 -1.13
C HIS A 168 0.98 14.88 -0.01
N GLN A 169 2.22 15.11 0.45
CA GLN A 169 2.53 16.19 1.39
C GLN A 169 2.20 17.55 0.79
N GLY A 170 2.60 17.80 -0.46
CA GLY A 170 2.24 19.04 -1.18
C GLY A 170 0.73 19.17 -1.41
N MET A 171 0.05 18.07 -1.74
CA MET A 171 -1.41 18.03 -1.92
C MET A 171 -2.19 18.32 -0.64
N THR A 172 -1.60 18.09 0.54
CA THR A 172 -2.22 18.43 1.84
C THR A 172 -2.57 19.92 1.93
N TYR A 173 -1.70 20.81 1.43
CA TYR A 173 -1.96 22.24 1.41
C TYR A 173 -3.20 22.64 0.58
N TYR A 174 -3.51 21.87 -0.46
CA TYR A 174 -4.67 22.12 -1.33
C TYR A 174 -5.90 21.33 -0.92
N ASP A 175 -5.88 20.67 0.22
CA ASP A 175 -6.95 19.76 0.68
C ASP A 175 -7.25 18.62 -0.34
N ALA A 176 -6.25 18.27 -1.13
CA ALA A 176 -6.36 17.35 -2.27
C ALA A 176 -5.75 15.98 -1.99
N THR A 177 -5.14 15.78 -0.82
CA THR A 177 -4.44 14.54 -0.51
C THR A 177 -5.39 13.38 -0.29
N PHE A 178 -4.83 12.17 -0.36
CA PHE A 178 -5.54 10.92 -0.12
C PHE A 178 -4.87 10.16 1.03
N TRP A 179 -5.65 9.39 1.73
CA TRP A 179 -5.13 8.28 2.50
C TRP A 179 -4.70 7.20 1.52
N VAL A 180 -3.41 6.87 1.51
CA VAL A 180 -2.82 5.89 0.59
C VAL A 180 -2.01 4.88 1.39
N GLY A 181 -2.47 3.65 1.40
CA GLY A 181 -1.75 2.55 2.03
C GLY A 181 -2.18 2.25 3.45
N ALA A 182 -1.26 1.64 4.20
CA ALA A 182 -1.57 0.84 5.33
C ALA A 182 -1.63 1.57 6.65
N ASN A 183 -0.75 2.55 6.82
CA ASN A 183 -0.44 3.08 8.14
C ASN A 183 -1.07 4.46 8.29
N ALA A 184 -2.13 4.55 9.07
CA ALA A 184 -2.78 5.83 9.33
C ALA A 184 -3.43 5.85 10.72
N VAL A 185 -3.44 7.00 11.36
CA VAL A 185 -4.29 7.30 12.51
C VAL A 185 -5.55 7.97 11.96
N ILE A 186 -6.70 7.46 12.33
CA ILE A 186 -8.01 7.87 11.83
C ILE A 186 -8.88 8.26 13.04
N ARG A 187 -9.55 9.41 12.97
CA ARG A 187 -10.54 9.80 13.95
C ARG A 187 -11.82 8.99 13.76
N LYS A 188 -12.29 8.31 14.80
CA LYS A 188 -13.45 7.41 14.70
C LYS A 188 -14.71 8.15 14.27
N ALA A 189 -14.94 9.36 14.78
CA ALA A 189 -16.08 10.20 14.39
C ALA A 189 -16.15 10.42 12.86
N ALA A 190 -15.01 10.56 12.19
CA ALA A 190 -14.98 10.68 10.74
C ALA A 190 -15.38 9.38 10.01
N LEU A 191 -15.05 8.23 10.58
CA LEU A 191 -15.49 6.93 10.05
C LEU A 191 -17.00 6.75 10.29
N ASP A 192 -17.52 7.19 11.42
CA ASP A 192 -18.95 7.12 11.73
C ASP A 192 -19.76 7.98 10.75
N ASP A 193 -19.27 9.18 10.35
CA ASP A 193 -19.93 10.05 9.37
C ASP A 193 -20.02 9.43 7.97
N ILE A 194 -19.02 8.65 7.54
CA ILE A 194 -19.03 7.98 6.23
C ILE A 194 -19.60 6.56 6.27
N CYS A 195 -20.10 6.13 7.43
CA CYS A 195 -20.62 4.78 7.60
C CYS A 195 -21.88 4.53 6.77
N VAL A 196 -21.86 3.51 5.93
CA VAL A 196 -23.01 3.04 5.19
C VAL A 196 -23.53 1.75 5.83
N VAL A 197 -24.80 1.74 6.15
CA VAL A 197 -25.48 0.55 6.70
C VAL A 197 -26.24 -0.15 5.59
N SER A 198 -25.91 -1.42 5.35
CA SER A 198 -26.57 -2.26 4.35
C SER A 198 -27.07 -3.56 4.98
N THR A 199 -27.99 -4.24 4.30
CA THR A 199 -28.49 -5.53 4.72
C THR A 199 -28.05 -6.61 3.74
N GLU A 200 -27.33 -7.61 4.23
CA GLU A 200 -26.92 -8.79 3.46
C GLU A 200 -27.67 -10.02 3.99
N GLY A 201 -28.76 -10.41 3.32
CA GLY A 201 -29.68 -11.44 3.83
C GLY A 201 -30.34 -10.99 5.13
N THR A 202 -30.09 -11.70 6.23
CA THR A 202 -30.63 -11.37 7.57
C THR A 202 -29.66 -10.51 8.41
N ARG A 203 -28.54 -10.08 7.84
CA ARG A 203 -27.45 -9.40 8.57
C ARG A 203 -27.38 -7.92 8.23
N THR A 204 -27.13 -7.12 9.25
CA THR A 204 -26.77 -5.72 9.08
C THR A 204 -25.26 -5.61 8.96
N VAL A 205 -24.77 -5.04 7.84
CA VAL A 205 -23.35 -4.82 7.58
C VAL A 205 -23.08 -3.30 7.62
N LYS A 206 -22.21 -2.89 8.52
CA LYS A 206 -21.71 -1.52 8.61
C LYS A 206 -20.42 -1.40 7.79
N THR A 207 -20.38 -0.48 6.85
CA THR A 207 -19.22 -0.21 5.97
C THR A 207 -18.71 1.18 6.27
N TYR A 208 -17.61 1.29 7.01
CA TYR A 208 -16.91 2.52 7.35
C TYR A 208 -15.86 2.84 6.28
N ILE A 209 -15.15 1.83 5.81
CA ILE A 209 -14.13 1.90 4.77
C ILE A 209 -14.69 1.22 3.54
N GLN A 210 -14.69 1.94 2.42
CA GLN A 210 -15.28 1.44 1.18
C GLN A 210 -14.60 0.16 0.69
N ASP A 211 -15.38 -0.78 0.18
CA ASP A 211 -14.88 -2.06 -0.34
C ASP A 211 -15.23 -2.31 -1.81
N ARG A 212 -15.77 -1.29 -2.48
CA ARG A 212 -16.20 -1.36 -3.88
C ARG A 212 -15.01 -1.48 -4.83
N THR A 213 -13.94 -0.77 -4.54
CA THR A 213 -12.70 -0.80 -5.33
C THR A 213 -11.60 -1.56 -4.59
N VAL A 214 -10.50 -1.83 -5.29
CA VAL A 214 -9.31 -2.51 -4.73
C VAL A 214 -8.30 -1.54 -4.09
N ILE A 215 -8.67 -0.25 -3.98
CA ILE A 215 -7.95 0.83 -3.29
C ILE A 215 -8.94 1.54 -2.35
N GLU A 216 -9.36 0.80 -1.34
CA GLU A 216 -10.37 1.14 -0.36
C GLU A 216 -10.09 2.44 0.39
N ASP A 217 -8.82 2.68 0.68
CA ASP A 217 -8.27 3.85 1.35
C ASP A 217 -8.47 5.13 0.53
N THR A 218 -8.08 5.10 -0.73
CA THR A 218 -8.23 6.22 -1.65
C THR A 218 -9.70 6.54 -1.91
N GLU A 219 -10.55 5.51 -2.05
CA GLU A 219 -11.99 5.71 -2.26
C GLU A 219 -12.65 6.34 -1.02
N SER A 220 -12.32 5.87 0.19
CA SER A 220 -12.86 6.42 1.44
C SER A 220 -12.42 7.87 1.67
N SER A 221 -11.25 8.27 1.16
CA SER A 221 -10.79 9.67 1.22
C SER A 221 -11.72 10.63 0.49
N ILE A 222 -12.39 10.18 -0.57
CA ILE A 222 -13.38 10.98 -1.30
C ILE A 222 -14.64 11.18 -0.44
N ASP A 223 -15.10 10.14 0.27
CA ASP A 223 -16.25 10.24 1.15
C ASP A 223 -15.97 11.17 2.34
N LEU A 224 -14.81 11.04 2.97
CA LEU A 224 -14.38 11.94 4.04
C LEU A 224 -14.42 13.42 3.59
N GLY A 225 -13.88 13.72 2.40
CA GLY A 225 -13.92 15.06 1.83
C GLY A 225 -15.35 15.58 1.56
N TYR A 226 -16.30 14.69 1.23
CA TYR A 226 -17.71 15.07 1.08
C TYR A 226 -18.32 15.55 2.38
N PHE A 227 -18.02 14.92 3.51
CA PHE A 227 -18.47 15.31 4.85
C PHE A 227 -17.64 16.44 5.47
N GLY A 228 -16.76 17.09 4.72
CA GLY A 228 -15.96 18.23 5.16
C GLY A 228 -14.80 17.83 6.10
N TRP A 229 -14.35 16.58 6.04
CA TRP A 229 -13.17 16.13 6.74
C TRP A 229 -11.91 16.35 5.92
N HIS A 230 -10.81 16.68 6.59
CA HIS A 230 -9.50 16.91 6.00
C HIS A 230 -8.58 15.72 6.22
N LEU A 231 -7.64 15.52 5.31
CA LEU A 231 -6.59 14.52 5.40
C LEU A 231 -5.22 15.21 5.42
N VAL A 232 -4.29 14.66 6.18
CA VAL A 232 -2.94 15.21 6.32
C VAL A 232 -1.89 14.13 6.06
N ASN A 233 -0.94 14.44 5.18
CA ASN A 233 0.29 13.67 5.05
C ASN A 233 1.39 14.33 5.88
N TYR A 234 1.74 13.68 7.00
CA TYR A 234 2.73 14.16 7.95
C TYR A 234 4.13 14.21 7.29
N PRO A 235 4.93 15.26 7.53
CA PRO A 235 6.16 15.46 6.78
C PRO A 235 7.28 14.45 7.11
N GLU A 236 7.31 13.93 8.34
CA GLU A 236 8.34 13.00 8.77
C GLU A 236 7.95 11.55 8.53
N ARG A 237 8.94 10.72 8.18
CA ARG A 237 8.76 9.29 8.06
C ARG A 237 8.83 8.63 9.42
N LEU A 238 7.69 8.10 9.88
CA LEU A 238 7.56 7.41 11.17
C LEU A 238 7.18 5.94 11.00
N SER A 239 7.11 5.44 9.75
CA SER A 239 6.75 4.04 9.48
C SER A 239 7.55 3.46 8.30
N TYR A 240 7.63 2.11 8.29
CA TYR A 240 8.22 1.31 7.23
C TYR A 240 7.30 0.15 6.92
N SER A 241 7.24 -0.28 5.66
CA SER A 241 6.45 -1.42 5.22
C SER A 241 7.23 -2.24 4.19
N ALA A 242 6.95 -3.52 4.06
CA ALA A 242 7.62 -4.35 3.07
C ALA A 242 7.19 -3.99 1.65
N THR A 243 8.15 -3.87 0.76
CA THR A 243 7.94 -3.73 -0.68
C THR A 243 7.96 -5.11 -1.33
N PRO A 244 7.30 -5.33 -2.47
CA PRO A 244 7.38 -6.60 -3.19
C PRO A 244 8.82 -6.99 -3.50
N PRO A 245 9.27 -8.21 -3.13
CA PRO A 245 10.66 -8.62 -3.24
C PRO A 245 11.07 -9.02 -4.66
N ASP A 246 10.09 -9.33 -5.51
CA ASP A 246 10.28 -9.80 -6.87
C ASP A 246 9.27 -9.18 -7.85
N PHE A 247 9.53 -9.39 -9.15
CA PHE A 247 8.70 -8.80 -10.20
C PHE A 247 7.27 -9.37 -10.23
N GLY A 248 7.09 -10.66 -9.97
CA GLY A 248 5.76 -11.28 -9.96
C GLY A 248 4.85 -10.71 -8.87
N SER A 249 5.38 -10.55 -7.66
CA SER A 249 4.67 -9.90 -6.55
C SER A 249 4.37 -8.43 -6.86
N LEU A 250 5.32 -7.73 -7.50
CA LEU A 250 5.14 -6.34 -7.91
C LEU A 250 4.06 -6.19 -8.98
N VAL A 251 3.96 -7.10 -9.94
CA VAL A 251 2.89 -7.13 -10.96
C VAL A 251 1.51 -7.14 -10.31
N VAL A 252 1.32 -7.99 -9.29
CA VAL A 252 0.02 -8.06 -8.56
C VAL A 252 -0.31 -6.71 -7.91
N GLN A 253 0.67 -6.09 -7.23
CA GLN A 253 0.48 -4.81 -6.54
C GLN A 253 0.20 -3.67 -7.54
N ARG A 254 1.03 -3.51 -8.57
CA ARG A 254 0.93 -2.40 -9.54
C ARG A 254 -0.33 -2.48 -10.40
N ARG A 255 -0.71 -3.69 -10.81
CA ARG A 255 -1.95 -3.92 -11.53
C ARG A 255 -3.18 -3.51 -10.71
N ARG A 256 -3.17 -3.80 -9.40
CA ARG A 256 -4.22 -3.38 -8.47
C ARG A 256 -4.30 -1.85 -8.39
N TRP A 257 -3.18 -1.17 -8.22
CA TRP A 257 -3.15 0.30 -8.15
C TRP A 257 -3.63 0.95 -9.46
N ALA A 258 -3.19 0.43 -10.60
CA ALA A 258 -3.63 0.92 -11.91
C ALA A 258 -5.13 0.67 -12.18
N ASN A 259 -5.71 -0.37 -11.58
CA ASN A 259 -7.15 -0.63 -11.72
C ASN A 259 -8.00 0.33 -10.89
N GLY A 260 -7.58 0.72 -9.69
CA GLY A 260 -8.45 1.46 -8.77
C GLY A 260 -8.71 2.92 -9.15
N GLY A 261 -7.68 3.65 -9.62
CA GLY A 261 -7.73 5.10 -9.76
C GLY A 261 -8.88 5.64 -10.63
N LEU A 262 -9.03 5.12 -11.85
CA LEU A 262 -10.08 5.57 -12.76
C LEU A 262 -11.50 5.28 -12.28
N LEU A 263 -11.71 4.19 -11.55
CA LEU A 263 -13.03 3.82 -11.01
C LEU A 263 -13.57 4.85 -10.03
N ILE A 264 -12.69 5.53 -9.31
CA ILE A 264 -13.06 6.52 -8.30
C ILE A 264 -13.42 7.86 -8.93
N ILE A 265 -12.89 8.18 -10.12
CA ILE A 265 -13.13 9.47 -10.79
C ILE A 265 -14.64 9.76 -10.95
N GLY A 266 -15.41 8.78 -11.38
CA GLY A 266 -16.86 8.94 -11.55
C GLY A 266 -17.57 9.27 -10.23
N LYS A 267 -17.13 8.70 -9.11
CA LYS A 267 -17.63 9.02 -7.77
C LYS A 267 -17.22 10.44 -7.39
N PHE A 268 -15.99 10.82 -7.64
CA PHE A 268 -15.48 12.16 -7.35
C PHE A 268 -16.29 13.25 -8.07
N PHE A 269 -16.57 13.09 -9.36
CA PHE A 269 -17.40 14.05 -10.11
C PHE A 269 -18.81 14.18 -9.55
N ARG A 270 -19.44 13.08 -9.12
CA ARG A 270 -20.75 13.14 -8.45
C ARG A 270 -20.68 13.94 -7.14
N ILE A 271 -19.61 13.75 -6.35
CA ILE A 271 -19.40 14.48 -5.11
C ILE A 271 -19.13 15.96 -5.36
N VAL A 272 -18.33 16.31 -6.37
CA VAL A 272 -18.12 17.70 -6.79
C VAL A 272 -19.44 18.37 -7.13
N HIS A 273 -20.29 17.70 -7.91
CA HIS A 273 -21.63 18.21 -8.25
C HIS A 273 -22.52 18.38 -7.01
N ALA A 274 -22.54 17.39 -6.11
CA ALA A 274 -23.34 17.47 -4.88
C ALA A 274 -22.86 18.61 -3.94
N ARG A 275 -21.54 18.81 -3.80
CA ARG A 275 -20.97 19.93 -3.04
C ARG A 275 -21.34 21.28 -3.66
N HIS A 276 -21.32 21.39 -4.98
CA HIS A 276 -21.75 22.59 -5.69
C HIS A 276 -23.22 22.93 -5.38
N GLN A 277 -24.11 21.94 -5.41
CA GLN A 277 -25.51 22.13 -5.05
C GLN A 277 -25.72 22.59 -3.59
N GLN A 278 -24.81 22.26 -2.70
CA GLN A 278 -24.81 22.69 -1.30
C GLN A 278 -24.15 24.05 -1.06
N GLY A 279 -23.65 24.73 -2.11
CA GLY A 279 -22.92 25.98 -2.01
C GLY A 279 -21.50 25.84 -1.44
N ASN A 280 -20.94 24.61 -1.42
CA ASN A 280 -19.59 24.30 -0.95
C ASN A 280 -18.70 23.81 -2.10
N ASP A 281 -18.27 24.72 -2.93
CA ASP A 281 -17.53 24.41 -4.15
C ASP A 281 -16.14 23.83 -3.88
N VAL A 282 -15.78 22.82 -4.67
CA VAL A 282 -14.43 22.27 -4.71
C VAL A 282 -13.50 23.27 -5.39
N LYS A 283 -12.43 23.67 -4.73
CA LYS A 283 -11.45 24.59 -5.30
C LYS A 283 -10.74 23.98 -6.49
N LEU A 284 -10.39 24.82 -7.49
CA LEU A 284 -9.73 24.36 -8.72
C LEU A 284 -8.45 23.55 -8.43
N GLY A 285 -7.66 23.96 -7.46
CA GLY A 285 -6.44 23.25 -7.04
C GLY A 285 -6.74 21.86 -6.49
N GLU A 286 -7.75 21.73 -5.61
CA GLU A 286 -8.22 20.44 -5.10
C GLU A 286 -8.68 19.54 -6.26
N TRP A 287 -9.55 20.07 -7.13
CA TRP A 287 -10.10 19.33 -8.26
C TRP A 287 -9.00 18.81 -9.19
N ALA A 288 -8.10 19.71 -9.63
CA ALA A 288 -7.05 19.38 -10.60
C ALA A 288 -6.06 18.33 -10.05
N LEU A 289 -5.64 18.51 -8.79
CA LEU A 289 -4.70 17.59 -8.16
C LEU A 289 -5.32 16.20 -7.90
N ARG A 290 -6.59 16.15 -7.45
CA ARG A 290 -7.28 14.87 -7.25
C ARG A 290 -7.51 14.14 -8.57
N VAL A 291 -7.98 14.82 -9.62
CA VAL A 291 -8.15 14.21 -10.95
C VAL A 291 -6.82 13.74 -11.51
N ASN A 292 -5.77 14.58 -11.43
CA ASN A 292 -4.43 14.19 -11.88
C ASN A 292 -3.93 12.94 -11.16
N TYR A 293 -4.08 12.85 -9.83
CA TYR A 293 -3.66 11.69 -9.07
C TYR A 293 -4.39 10.41 -9.49
N MET A 294 -5.73 10.46 -9.56
CA MET A 294 -6.56 9.30 -9.92
C MET A 294 -6.32 8.81 -11.37
N ALA A 295 -6.03 9.72 -12.29
CA ALA A 295 -5.77 9.40 -13.69
C ALA A 295 -4.28 9.16 -14.01
N SER A 296 -3.37 9.46 -13.09
CA SER A 296 -1.91 9.54 -13.36
C SER A 296 -1.33 8.27 -13.97
N ILE A 297 -1.67 7.10 -13.45
CA ILE A 297 -1.18 5.82 -13.97
C ILE A 297 -1.70 5.58 -15.39
N ALA A 298 -2.96 5.90 -15.64
CA ALA A 298 -3.57 5.70 -16.95
C ALA A 298 -2.91 6.58 -18.00
N TRP A 299 -2.97 7.90 -17.81
CA TRP A 299 -2.49 8.82 -18.83
C TRP A 299 -0.98 8.83 -18.99
N SER A 300 -0.19 8.60 -17.93
CA SER A 300 1.26 8.42 -18.06
C SER A 300 1.63 7.13 -18.81
N SER A 301 0.86 6.04 -18.63
CA SER A 301 1.08 4.79 -19.36
C SER A 301 0.72 4.92 -20.84
N PHE A 302 -0.40 5.57 -21.17
CA PHE A 302 -0.75 5.87 -22.56
C PHE A 302 0.26 6.84 -23.19
N GLY A 303 0.69 7.86 -22.46
CA GLY A 303 1.72 8.80 -22.93
C GLY A 303 3.06 8.09 -23.19
N LEU A 304 3.50 7.21 -22.29
CA LEU A 304 4.72 6.45 -22.48
C LEU A 304 4.60 5.44 -23.66
N MET A 305 3.46 4.77 -23.79
CA MET A 305 3.19 3.88 -24.93
C MET A 305 3.25 4.68 -26.24
N PHE A 306 2.60 5.83 -26.30
CA PHE A 306 2.62 6.71 -27.45
C PHE A 306 4.06 7.17 -27.76
N LEU A 307 4.80 7.61 -26.78
CA LEU A 307 6.20 8.04 -26.94
C LEU A 307 7.10 6.91 -27.46
N LEU A 308 6.91 5.68 -27.02
CA LEU A 308 7.67 4.52 -27.49
C LEU A 308 7.26 4.08 -28.89
N ALA A 309 5.97 4.18 -29.25
CA ALA A 309 5.42 3.71 -30.52
C ALA A 309 5.59 4.72 -31.66
N TYR A 310 5.85 6.00 -31.38
CA TYR A 310 5.85 7.09 -32.37
C TYR A 310 7.23 7.74 -32.64
N PRO A 311 8.33 6.98 -32.64
CA PRO A 311 9.66 7.57 -32.94
C PRO A 311 9.85 7.93 -34.41
N PHE A 312 8.87 7.63 -35.30
CA PHE A 312 8.93 7.94 -36.71
C PHE A 312 8.60 9.40 -37.07
N ASP A 313 8.00 10.16 -36.14
CA ASP A 313 7.70 11.57 -36.38
C ASP A 313 8.77 12.47 -35.77
N GLN A 314 9.58 13.11 -36.61
CA GLN A 314 10.63 14.03 -36.20
C GLN A 314 10.12 15.19 -35.33
N ARG A 315 8.83 15.53 -35.39
CA ARG A 315 8.22 16.62 -34.63
C ARG A 315 8.10 16.33 -33.14
N LEU A 316 7.98 15.06 -32.76
CA LEU A 316 7.83 14.65 -31.35
C LEU A 316 9.08 14.86 -30.52
N LEU A 317 10.26 14.74 -31.12
CA LEU A 317 11.56 14.95 -30.46
C LEU A 317 12.16 16.32 -30.75
N SER A 318 11.32 17.32 -30.97
CA SER A 318 11.78 18.68 -31.12
C SER A 318 12.53 19.16 -29.86
N PRO A 319 13.57 20.03 -30.01
CA PRO A 319 14.28 20.58 -28.85
C PRO A 319 13.36 21.26 -27.83
N TRP A 320 12.22 21.78 -28.27
CA TRP A 320 11.22 22.43 -27.42
C TRP A 320 10.53 21.44 -26.46
N VAL A 321 10.26 20.21 -26.89
CA VAL A 321 9.69 19.15 -26.03
C VAL A 321 10.69 18.78 -24.94
N VAL A 322 11.96 18.62 -25.30
CA VAL A 322 13.03 18.36 -24.33
C VAL A 322 13.14 19.52 -23.34
N LEU A 323 13.19 20.76 -23.84
CA LEU A 323 13.29 21.96 -23.00
C LEU A 323 12.10 22.09 -22.04
N ALA A 324 10.87 21.85 -22.51
CA ALA A 324 9.66 21.89 -21.69
C ALA A 324 9.62 20.80 -20.61
N SER A 325 10.23 19.64 -20.85
CA SER A 325 10.27 18.53 -19.89
C SER A 325 11.40 18.67 -18.84
N LEU A 326 12.44 19.45 -19.11
CA LEU A 326 13.59 19.62 -18.23
C LEU A 326 13.24 20.03 -16.80
N PRO A 327 12.35 21.02 -16.55
CA PRO A 327 11.98 21.40 -15.18
C PRO A 327 11.40 20.24 -14.38
N TYR A 328 10.56 19.40 -15.00
CA TYR A 328 9.98 18.22 -14.35
C TYR A 328 11.07 17.21 -13.96
N PHE A 329 11.98 16.88 -14.88
CA PHE A 329 13.05 15.93 -14.58
C PHE A 329 14.07 16.49 -13.58
N ALA A 330 14.35 17.80 -13.61
CA ALA A 330 15.23 18.45 -12.65
C ALA A 330 14.64 18.44 -11.23
N THR A 331 13.36 18.76 -11.09
CA THR A 331 12.66 18.72 -9.80
C THR A 331 12.57 17.30 -9.26
N MET A 332 12.16 16.33 -10.07
CA MET A 332 12.11 14.91 -9.69
C MET A 332 13.49 14.38 -9.26
N SER A 333 14.56 14.74 -10.00
CA SER A 333 15.94 14.39 -9.64
C SER A 333 16.38 15.01 -8.31
N SER A 334 15.95 16.25 -8.04
CA SER A 334 16.18 16.93 -6.76
C SER A 334 15.44 16.24 -5.61
N ASP A 335 14.19 15.84 -5.82
CA ASP A 335 13.37 15.17 -4.82
C ASP A 335 13.89 13.77 -4.48
N LEU A 336 14.39 13.03 -5.48
CA LEU A 336 15.14 11.79 -5.25
C LEU A 336 16.33 12.03 -4.31
N LYS A 337 17.13 13.08 -4.57
CA LYS A 337 18.27 13.43 -3.72
C LYS A 337 17.84 13.74 -2.28
N ARG A 338 16.74 14.48 -2.09
CA ARG A 338 16.20 14.81 -0.76
C ARG A 338 15.77 13.57 0.02
N ASN A 339 15.26 12.54 -0.67
CA ASN A 339 14.89 11.25 -0.07
C ASN A 339 16.07 10.29 0.13
N GLY A 340 17.31 10.72 -0.17
CA GLY A 340 18.52 9.92 0.03
C GLY A 340 18.88 8.98 -1.13
N TYR A 341 18.25 9.15 -2.27
CA TYR A 341 18.59 8.47 -3.54
C TYR A 341 19.62 9.28 -4.34
N LYS A 342 20.13 8.69 -5.42
CA LYS A 342 20.99 9.42 -6.36
C LYS A 342 20.15 10.19 -7.38
N ARG A 343 20.61 11.36 -7.81
CA ARG A 343 19.93 12.10 -8.89
C ARG A 343 19.78 11.28 -10.16
N SER A 344 20.79 10.44 -10.48
CA SER A 344 20.78 9.55 -11.64
C SER A 344 19.76 8.39 -11.54
N ASP A 345 19.15 8.16 -10.38
CA ASP A 345 18.12 7.13 -10.24
C ASP A 345 16.85 7.43 -11.04
N ILE A 346 16.72 8.66 -11.57
CA ILE A 346 15.66 9.02 -12.51
C ILE A 346 15.67 8.11 -13.77
N PHE A 347 16.85 7.77 -14.30
CA PHE A 347 16.96 6.84 -15.43
C PHE A 347 16.55 5.41 -15.06
N ARG A 348 16.81 5.01 -13.82
CA ARG A 348 16.37 3.72 -13.27
C ARG A 348 14.85 3.66 -13.10
N ILE A 349 14.25 4.77 -12.65
CA ILE A 349 12.78 4.89 -12.56
C ILE A 349 12.16 4.89 -13.95
N TYR A 350 12.79 5.54 -14.94
CA TYR A 350 12.32 5.52 -16.32
C TYR A 350 12.27 4.08 -16.86
N GLY A 351 13.39 3.33 -16.75
CA GLY A 351 13.42 1.92 -17.16
C GLY A 351 12.43 1.03 -16.36
N PHE A 352 12.25 1.31 -15.07
CA PHE A 352 11.26 0.64 -14.26
C PHE A 352 9.82 0.86 -14.75
N ASN A 353 9.51 2.10 -15.18
CA ASN A 353 8.19 2.43 -15.76
C ASN A 353 7.97 1.75 -17.11
N ILE A 354 9.02 1.61 -17.96
CA ILE A 354 8.91 0.87 -19.22
C ILE A 354 8.59 -0.61 -18.96
N VAL A 355 9.31 -1.24 -18.03
CA VAL A 355 9.04 -2.64 -17.67
C VAL A 355 7.64 -2.84 -17.08
N LEU A 356 7.12 -1.86 -16.35
CA LEU A 356 5.78 -1.87 -15.79
C LEU A 356 4.69 -1.41 -16.76
N LEU A 357 5.02 -0.90 -17.93
CA LEU A 357 4.07 -0.29 -18.87
C LEU A 357 2.87 -1.21 -19.16
N THR A 358 3.14 -2.46 -19.53
CA THR A 358 2.07 -3.43 -19.86
C THR A 358 1.24 -3.80 -18.63
N VAL A 359 1.87 -3.86 -17.46
CA VAL A 359 1.17 -4.12 -16.19
C VAL A 359 0.19 -3.00 -15.88
N ASN A 360 0.64 -1.75 -16.00
CA ASN A 360 -0.16 -0.56 -15.77
C ASN A 360 -1.30 -0.43 -16.80
N LEU A 361 -1.00 -0.63 -18.10
CA LEU A 361 -2.02 -0.64 -19.15
C LEU A 361 -3.07 -1.72 -18.92
N SER A 362 -2.67 -2.93 -18.53
CA SER A 362 -3.62 -4.00 -18.25
C SER A 362 -4.53 -3.69 -17.07
N GLY A 363 -4.01 -3.06 -16.02
CA GLY A 363 -4.78 -2.56 -14.88
C GLY A 363 -5.76 -1.46 -15.29
N THR A 364 -5.30 -0.50 -16.08
CA THR A 364 -6.09 0.61 -16.61
C THR A 364 -7.24 0.12 -17.50
N LEU A 365 -6.97 -0.79 -18.45
CA LEU A 365 -7.99 -1.39 -19.31
C LEU A 365 -9.02 -2.18 -18.49
N LYS A 366 -8.56 -2.88 -17.45
CA LYS A 366 -9.44 -3.58 -16.51
C LYS A 366 -10.33 -2.62 -15.73
N SER A 367 -9.82 -1.45 -15.36
CA SER A 367 -10.58 -0.37 -14.73
C SER A 367 -11.70 0.12 -15.64
N ILE A 368 -11.40 0.39 -16.90
CA ILE A 368 -12.38 0.82 -17.90
C ILE A 368 -13.45 -0.25 -18.07
N GLN A 369 -13.05 -1.52 -18.28
CA GLN A 369 -13.99 -2.63 -18.38
C GLN A 369 -14.90 -2.73 -17.15
N GLN A 370 -14.35 -2.62 -15.96
CA GLN A 370 -15.12 -2.68 -14.71
C GLN A 370 -16.08 -1.48 -14.58
N GLY A 371 -15.66 -0.29 -14.99
CA GLY A 371 -16.52 0.89 -15.00
C GLY A 371 -17.70 0.73 -15.95
N MET A 372 -17.52 0.03 -17.09
CA MET A 372 -18.58 -0.23 -18.06
C MET A 372 -19.54 -1.37 -17.65
N THR A 373 -19.01 -2.40 -16.97
CA THR A 373 -19.79 -3.61 -16.63
C THR A 373 -20.32 -3.60 -15.20
N ASN A 374 -19.88 -2.67 -14.37
CA ASN A 374 -20.23 -2.55 -12.95
C ASN A 374 -19.90 -3.82 -12.12
N THR A 375 -18.98 -4.67 -12.59
CA THR A 375 -18.60 -5.91 -11.94
C THR A 375 -17.51 -5.70 -10.90
N LYS A 376 -17.71 -6.19 -9.67
CA LYS A 376 -16.69 -6.15 -8.61
C LYS A 376 -15.55 -7.14 -8.93
N ILE A 377 -14.31 -6.70 -8.79
CA ILE A 377 -13.13 -7.55 -8.98
C ILE A 377 -12.68 -8.09 -7.63
N PRO A 378 -12.38 -9.41 -7.53
CA PRO A 378 -11.84 -9.98 -6.30
C PRO A 378 -10.52 -9.33 -5.89
N PHE A 379 -10.35 -9.07 -4.60
CA PHE A 379 -9.11 -8.53 -4.06
C PHE A 379 -7.96 -9.53 -4.20
N ALA A 380 -6.94 -9.18 -4.98
CA ALA A 380 -5.72 -9.98 -5.12
C ALA A 380 -4.68 -9.56 -4.08
N ARG A 381 -4.40 -10.44 -3.12
CA ARG A 381 -3.36 -10.22 -2.12
C ARG A 381 -1.98 -10.28 -2.79
N THR A 382 -1.12 -9.29 -2.52
CA THR A 382 0.28 -9.31 -2.96
C THR A 382 1.04 -10.40 -2.23
N PRO A 383 1.63 -11.39 -2.93
CA PRO A 383 2.46 -12.40 -2.28
C PRO A 383 3.69 -11.77 -1.64
N LYS A 384 3.96 -12.12 -0.39
CA LYS A 384 5.16 -11.70 0.35
C LYS A 384 5.79 -12.96 0.95
N VAL A 385 6.24 -13.84 0.06
CA VAL A 385 6.78 -15.17 0.39
C VAL A 385 8.28 -15.21 0.09
N ASN A 386 9.01 -16.10 0.74
CA ASN A 386 10.44 -16.27 0.53
C ASN A 386 10.79 -16.82 -0.85
N ASN A 387 9.86 -17.57 -1.48
CA ASN A 387 10.04 -18.10 -2.81
C ASN A 387 9.61 -17.08 -3.86
N ARG A 388 10.33 -17.06 -5.01
CA ARG A 388 10.01 -16.19 -6.13
C ARG A 388 8.58 -16.42 -6.64
N THR A 389 7.83 -15.34 -6.81
CA THR A 389 6.52 -15.37 -7.48
C THR A 389 6.72 -15.31 -8.99
N ALA A 390 6.25 -16.31 -9.72
CA ALA A 390 6.28 -16.31 -11.18
C ALA A 390 5.36 -15.23 -11.75
N SER A 391 5.82 -14.56 -12.81
CA SER A 391 5.03 -13.55 -13.51
C SER A 391 4.25 -14.18 -14.67
N PRO A 392 3.05 -13.68 -14.99
CA PRO A 392 2.40 -14.04 -16.25
C PRO A 392 3.28 -13.70 -17.45
N ALA A 393 3.35 -14.63 -18.43
CA ALA A 393 4.26 -14.53 -19.58
C ALA A 393 4.15 -13.19 -20.33
N LEU A 394 2.94 -12.67 -20.49
CA LEU A 394 2.72 -11.37 -21.16
C LEU A 394 3.59 -10.24 -20.59
N TYR A 395 3.69 -10.14 -19.27
CA TYR A 395 4.41 -9.03 -18.61
C TYR A 395 5.93 -9.15 -18.70
N VAL A 396 6.45 -10.37 -18.88
CA VAL A 396 7.88 -10.58 -19.06
C VAL A 396 8.29 -10.60 -20.55
N THR A 397 7.35 -10.87 -21.47
CA THR A 397 7.58 -10.84 -22.91
C THR A 397 7.60 -9.41 -23.44
N MET A 398 6.73 -8.55 -22.96
CA MET A 398 6.58 -7.18 -23.50
C MET A 398 7.85 -6.31 -23.39
N PRO A 399 8.64 -6.34 -22.31
CA PRO A 399 9.93 -5.66 -22.31
C PRO A 399 10.88 -6.12 -23.44
N TRP A 400 10.89 -7.42 -23.80
CA TRP A 400 11.64 -7.91 -24.95
C TRP A 400 11.13 -7.34 -26.27
N VAL A 401 9.79 -7.28 -26.43
CA VAL A 401 9.17 -6.64 -27.61
C VAL A 401 9.59 -5.17 -27.72
N VAL A 402 9.59 -4.43 -26.61
CA VAL A 402 10.06 -3.03 -26.60
C VAL A 402 11.53 -2.93 -26.99
N ILE A 403 12.40 -3.83 -26.50
CA ILE A 403 13.82 -3.84 -26.86
C ILE A 403 13.99 -4.10 -28.37
N ILE A 404 13.37 -5.15 -28.90
CA ILE A 404 13.47 -5.53 -30.31
C ILE A 404 12.95 -4.38 -31.19
N TYR A 405 11.77 -3.84 -30.87
CA TYR A 405 11.17 -2.71 -31.58
C TYR A 405 12.08 -1.49 -31.56
N SER A 406 12.61 -1.11 -30.41
CA SER A 406 13.53 0.03 -30.27
C SER A 406 14.83 -0.18 -31.05
N CYS A 407 15.37 -1.41 -31.12
CA CYS A 407 16.51 -1.74 -31.97
C CYS A 407 16.19 -1.61 -33.46
N MET A 408 15.01 -2.06 -33.90
CA MET A 408 14.56 -1.93 -35.30
C MET A 408 14.42 -0.46 -35.68
N VAL A 409 13.82 0.35 -34.82
CA VAL A 409 13.67 1.79 -35.02
C VAL A 409 15.02 2.49 -35.05
N PHE A 410 15.91 2.16 -34.11
CA PHE A 410 17.28 2.69 -34.09
C PHE A 410 18.00 2.41 -35.43
N TYR A 411 17.89 1.20 -35.94
CA TYR A 411 18.46 0.83 -37.23
C TYR A 411 17.86 1.65 -38.36
N ALA A 412 16.53 1.67 -38.48
CA ALA A 412 15.83 2.41 -39.55
C ALA A 412 16.13 3.91 -39.54
N ASP A 413 16.12 4.55 -38.37
CA ASP A 413 16.37 5.98 -38.23
C ASP A 413 17.85 6.36 -38.48
N THR A 414 18.77 5.44 -38.15
CA THR A 414 20.18 5.62 -38.47
C THR A 414 20.39 5.64 -39.99
N PHE A 415 19.75 4.76 -40.74
CA PHE A 415 19.83 4.74 -42.23
C PHE A 415 19.11 5.94 -42.83
N SER A 416 18.05 6.44 -42.23
CA SER A 416 17.30 7.61 -42.67
C SER A 416 17.94 8.95 -42.22
N HIS A 417 19.09 8.89 -41.56
CA HIS A 417 19.77 10.07 -40.95
C HIS A 417 18.95 10.85 -39.93
N ASN A 418 17.97 10.18 -39.30
CA ASN A 418 17.09 10.71 -38.27
C ASN A 418 17.75 10.57 -36.87
N TRP A 419 18.85 11.28 -36.66
CA TRP A 419 19.71 11.09 -35.47
C TRP A 419 19.01 11.29 -34.15
N GLY A 420 18.06 12.25 -34.06
CA GLY A 420 17.29 12.50 -32.82
C GLY A 420 16.49 11.26 -32.40
N ASN A 421 15.74 10.69 -33.33
CA ASN A 421 14.93 9.47 -33.09
C ASN A 421 15.83 8.25 -32.89
N ALA A 422 16.94 8.11 -33.65
CA ALA A 422 17.88 7.03 -33.47
C ALA A 422 18.49 7.04 -32.05
N VAL A 423 18.95 8.17 -31.56
CA VAL A 423 19.49 8.31 -30.18
C VAL A 423 18.42 7.95 -29.15
N PHE A 424 17.19 8.41 -29.32
CA PHE A 424 16.09 8.12 -28.40
C PHE A 424 15.73 6.62 -28.40
N ALA A 425 15.63 6.00 -29.57
CA ALA A 425 15.34 4.56 -29.70
C ALA A 425 16.48 3.72 -29.10
N GLY A 426 17.74 4.07 -29.37
CA GLY A 426 18.90 3.41 -28.79
C GLY A 426 18.93 3.53 -27.26
N PHE A 427 18.62 4.70 -26.73
CA PHE A 427 18.49 4.94 -25.29
C PHE A 427 17.39 4.04 -24.67
N ASN A 428 16.21 3.98 -25.30
CA ASN A 428 15.11 3.12 -24.83
C ASN A 428 15.49 1.64 -24.86
N ALA A 429 16.16 1.15 -25.91
CA ALA A 429 16.64 -0.22 -25.99
C ALA A 429 17.61 -0.55 -24.84
N ILE A 430 18.62 0.31 -24.62
CA ILE A 430 19.63 0.13 -23.56
C ILE A 430 18.98 0.16 -22.17
N VAL A 431 18.15 1.16 -21.89
CA VAL A 431 17.54 1.31 -20.56
C VAL A 431 16.54 0.20 -20.28
N THR A 432 15.76 -0.23 -21.28
CA THR A 432 14.81 -1.34 -21.11
C THR A 432 15.55 -2.66 -20.89
N PHE A 433 16.60 -2.94 -21.65
CA PHE A 433 17.43 -4.14 -21.45
C PHE A 433 18.07 -4.16 -20.07
N TRP A 434 18.65 -3.01 -19.66
CA TRP A 434 19.19 -2.87 -18.30
C TRP A 434 18.13 -3.10 -17.23
N ALA A 435 16.93 -2.50 -17.37
CA ALA A 435 15.83 -2.66 -16.41
C ALA A 435 15.30 -4.08 -16.34
N LEU A 436 15.18 -4.76 -17.50
CA LEU A 436 14.81 -6.18 -17.57
C LEU A 436 15.82 -7.03 -16.81
N THR A 437 17.12 -6.85 -17.05
CA THR A 437 18.17 -7.60 -16.35
C THR A 437 18.23 -7.32 -14.87
N ALA A 438 18.00 -6.05 -14.48
CA ALA A 438 18.12 -5.58 -13.09
C ALA A 438 16.90 -5.96 -12.22
N TYR A 439 15.69 -5.98 -12.79
CA TYR A 439 14.43 -6.12 -12.04
C TYR A 439 13.73 -7.46 -12.25
N ILE A 440 13.89 -8.08 -13.43
CA ILE A 440 13.29 -9.39 -13.73
C ILE A 440 14.36 -10.48 -13.73
N GLY A 441 15.49 -10.22 -14.41
CA GLY A 441 16.51 -11.18 -14.73
C GLY A 441 16.22 -11.93 -16.03
N ILE A 442 17.25 -12.11 -16.88
CA ILE A 442 17.10 -12.76 -18.20
C ILE A 442 16.58 -14.18 -18.03
N TRP A 443 17.20 -14.97 -17.15
CA TRP A 443 16.82 -16.36 -16.92
C TRP A 443 15.39 -16.50 -16.41
N HIS A 444 15.01 -15.69 -15.44
CA HIS A 444 13.64 -15.69 -14.90
C HIS A 444 12.61 -15.26 -15.94
N SER A 445 12.94 -14.29 -16.79
CA SER A 445 12.08 -13.88 -17.89
C SER A 445 11.82 -15.03 -18.87
N VAL A 446 12.87 -15.72 -19.31
CA VAL A 446 12.77 -16.89 -20.20
C VAL A 446 11.98 -18.02 -19.53
N GLN A 447 12.26 -18.32 -18.27
CA GLN A 447 11.56 -19.35 -17.51
C GLN A 447 10.05 -19.06 -17.42
N ASP A 448 9.67 -17.81 -17.10
CA ASP A 448 8.26 -17.42 -16.99
C ASP A 448 7.55 -17.42 -18.36
N MET A 449 8.25 -17.07 -19.46
CA MET A 449 7.73 -17.19 -20.81
C MET A 449 7.45 -18.66 -21.18
N VAL A 450 8.40 -19.57 -20.92
CA VAL A 450 8.24 -20.99 -21.21
C VAL A 450 7.10 -21.60 -20.40
N VAL A 451 7.06 -21.32 -19.10
CA VAL A 451 5.96 -21.78 -18.22
C VAL A 451 4.61 -21.22 -18.69
N GLY A 452 4.56 -19.96 -19.13
CA GLY A 452 3.35 -19.35 -19.67
C GLY A 452 2.90 -20.02 -20.97
N LEU A 453 3.84 -20.34 -21.86
CA LEU A 453 3.58 -21.05 -23.11
C LEU A 453 3.03 -22.46 -22.84
N ILE A 454 3.67 -23.21 -21.94
CA ILE A 454 3.20 -24.54 -21.52
C ILE A 454 1.77 -24.45 -20.95
N ARG A 455 1.50 -23.48 -20.08
CA ARG A 455 0.16 -23.29 -19.51
C ARG A 455 -0.90 -22.86 -20.53
N TRP A 456 -0.49 -22.29 -21.64
CA TRP A 456 -1.41 -21.93 -22.72
C TRP A 456 -1.80 -23.16 -23.56
N PHE A 457 -0.84 -24.08 -23.80
CA PHE A 457 -1.10 -25.31 -24.53
C PHE A 457 -1.77 -26.40 -23.67
N PHE A 458 -1.47 -26.43 -22.37
CA PHE A 458 -1.98 -27.46 -21.46
C PHE A 458 -2.91 -26.82 -20.42
N VAL A 459 -4.19 -27.18 -20.47
CA VAL A 459 -5.14 -26.80 -19.42
C VAL A 459 -4.77 -27.56 -18.14
N PRO A 460 -4.39 -26.87 -17.05
CA PRO A 460 -4.11 -27.57 -15.81
C PRO A 460 -5.39 -28.25 -15.31
N ILE A 461 -5.33 -29.54 -15.08
CA ILE A 461 -6.38 -30.27 -14.37
C ILE A 461 -6.44 -29.63 -12.96
N LYS A 462 -7.55 -28.96 -12.65
CA LYS A 462 -7.80 -28.55 -11.28
C LYS A 462 -7.94 -29.82 -10.44
N GLU A 463 -6.92 -30.16 -9.68
CA GLU A 463 -7.10 -31.11 -8.61
C GLU A 463 -8.27 -30.62 -7.75
N PRO A 464 -9.26 -31.47 -7.46
CA PRO A 464 -10.31 -31.08 -6.51
C PRO A 464 -9.57 -30.63 -5.27
N GLN A 465 -9.81 -29.39 -4.85
CA GLN A 465 -9.32 -28.92 -3.56
C GLN A 465 -9.84 -29.92 -2.55
N GLN A 466 -8.99 -30.85 -2.09
CA GLN A 466 -9.27 -31.60 -0.90
C GLN A 466 -9.59 -30.53 0.15
N GLU A 467 -10.84 -30.53 0.61
CA GLU A 467 -11.21 -29.75 1.79
C GLU A 467 -10.15 -30.10 2.82
N ALA A 468 -9.25 -29.18 3.05
CA ALA A 468 -8.21 -29.38 4.04
C ALA A 468 -8.95 -29.67 5.33
N VAL A 469 -8.92 -30.94 5.75
CA VAL A 469 -9.42 -31.36 7.05
C VAL A 469 -8.80 -30.35 8.02
N ARG A 470 -9.63 -29.47 8.56
CA ARG A 470 -9.20 -28.41 9.48
C ARG A 470 -8.55 -29.11 10.66
N LYS A 471 -7.23 -29.34 10.58
CA LYS A 471 -6.43 -29.63 11.76
C LYS A 471 -6.75 -28.50 12.73
N LYS A 472 -7.28 -28.81 13.91
CA LYS A 472 -7.41 -27.83 14.99
C LYS A 472 -6.06 -27.13 15.08
N ALA A 473 -6.06 -25.84 14.76
CA ALA A 473 -4.83 -25.05 14.79
C ALA A 473 -4.28 -25.17 16.20
N SER A 474 -3.11 -25.77 16.34
CA SER A 474 -2.41 -25.80 17.61
C SER A 474 -2.04 -24.36 17.96
N TRP A 475 -2.13 -23.98 19.23
CA TRP A 475 -1.64 -22.68 19.71
C TRP A 475 -0.18 -22.44 19.28
N ARG A 476 0.62 -23.50 19.13
CA ARG A 476 1.97 -23.46 18.60
C ARG A 476 2.01 -23.04 17.14
N ASP A 477 1.11 -23.55 16.29
CA ASP A 477 1.05 -23.16 14.88
C ASP A 477 0.65 -21.69 14.72
N ALA A 478 -0.16 -21.15 15.62
CA ALA A 478 -0.54 -19.73 15.62
C ALA A 478 0.60 -18.83 16.14
N LEU A 479 1.33 -19.26 17.17
CA LEU A 479 2.42 -18.48 17.76
C LEU A 479 3.67 -18.43 16.86
N TYR A 480 3.94 -19.52 16.15
CA TYR A 480 5.12 -19.69 15.30
C TYR A 480 4.80 -19.71 13.81
N PHE A 481 3.69 -19.08 13.42
CA PHE A 481 3.33 -18.94 12.02
C PHE A 481 4.35 -18.07 11.29
N GLY A 482 5.22 -18.71 10.52
CA GLY A 482 6.32 -18.09 9.79
C GLY A 482 7.74 -18.52 10.22
N ASP A 483 7.92 -19.04 11.42
CA ASP A 483 9.22 -19.45 11.98
C ASP A 483 9.45 -20.97 11.99
N ARG A 484 8.88 -21.69 11.03
CA ARG A 484 9.00 -23.16 10.99
C ARG A 484 10.45 -23.66 10.98
N GLN A 485 11.42 -22.86 10.53
CA GLN A 485 12.83 -23.22 10.57
C GLN A 485 13.42 -23.18 11.99
N MET A 486 13.04 -22.22 12.85
CA MET A 486 13.54 -22.14 14.22
C MET A 486 13.06 -23.25 15.15
N ILE A 487 11.87 -23.83 14.88
CA ILE A 487 11.31 -24.89 15.72
C ILE A 487 12.07 -26.21 15.56
N TYR A 488 12.68 -26.45 14.42
CA TYR A 488 13.45 -27.68 14.17
C TYR A 488 14.88 -27.64 14.73
N GLU A 489 15.46 -26.46 14.88
CA GLU A 489 16.82 -26.29 15.43
C GLU A 489 16.88 -26.26 16.96
N SER A 490 15.76 -26.06 17.64
CA SER A 490 15.71 -25.98 19.11
C SER A 490 15.24 -27.25 19.83
N ARG A 491 15.19 -28.38 19.16
CA ARG A 491 14.99 -29.67 19.85
C ARG A 491 16.33 -30.14 20.38
N PRO A 492 16.56 -30.24 21.70
CA PRO A 492 17.69 -30.99 22.22
C PRO A 492 17.53 -32.46 21.81
N LEU A 493 18.63 -33.04 21.38
CA LEU A 493 18.81 -34.46 21.07
C LEU A 493 18.40 -35.33 22.27
#